data_962c300e2222d6503700baeb16265308
#
_entry.id   962c300e2222d6503700baeb16265308
#
_cell.length_a   1.000
_cell.length_b   1.000
_cell.length_c   1.000
_cell.angle_alpha   90.00
_cell.angle_beta   90.00
_cell.angle_gamma   90.00
#
_symmetry.space_group_name_H-M   'P 1'
#
loop_
_entity.id
_entity.type
_entity.pdbx_description
1 polymer ?
#
loop_
_entity_poly.entity_id
_entity_poly.type
_entity_poly.pdbx_seq_one_letter_code
_entity_poly.pdbx_strand_id
1 'polypeptide(L)'
;PTCGRLAAKPHHHSLIMKILDRQVFGGPSLYANFPVIRLTIDLGELEEWPSAKLGTSFTDGLVRALPGLQKHGCSYRKDGGFIRRLTEDEGTWLGHVFEHVVIELQQMAALNVTFGKTRGNGEYGQYDVVFEYEHEEVGLDAARLGLRLLYHLLPDEQQLDGTIDPEFDWDDERDSFIRSAQRRALGPSTAALVAAAEARNIPWLRLNPYSLVQLGHGKFGKRIQATITSETRHIGVEIASDKEETNKLLADLGLPVARQRLVYSERDALRASHRIGLPVVIKPLNANHGRGVSINLTQDDEIQAAFENARKHSRAVIVEAFLKGLDHRLLVINGKLEAASKRVPGHVIGDGKSSVEELLNIVNSDPRRGVGHEKVLTRLELDYQANRLLELRGMTSASVPEEGQIVYLRS
;
A
#
# COMPACT_ATOMS: atom_id res chain seq x y z
N PRO A 1 59.57 -18.31 38.10
CA PRO A 1 58.25 -18.70 37.62
C PRO A 1 57.80 -17.73 36.55
N THR A 2 57.94 -18.20 35.33
CA THR A 2 57.63 -17.50 34.10
C THR A 2 56.14 -17.46 33.87
N CYS A 3 55.56 -16.29 33.92
CA CYS A 3 54.18 -16.03 33.55
C CYS A 3 54.03 -16.12 32.02
N GLY A 4 53.48 -17.23 31.52
CA GLY A 4 53.19 -17.41 30.11
C GLY A 4 52.06 -16.50 29.68
N ARG A 5 52.34 -15.59 28.76
CA ARG A 5 51.26 -14.83 28.02
C ARG A 5 50.48 -15.84 27.17
N LEU A 6 49.22 -16.05 27.54
CA LEU A 6 48.28 -16.69 26.64
C LEU A 6 48.09 -15.80 25.41
N ALA A 7 48.58 -16.24 24.26
CA ALA A 7 48.31 -15.62 22.99
C ALA A 7 46.82 -15.67 22.73
N ALA A 8 46.19 -14.51 22.58
CA ALA A 8 44.83 -14.40 22.13
C ALA A 8 44.71 -15.12 20.78
N LYS A 9 43.78 -16.08 20.65
CA LYS A 9 43.47 -16.69 19.38
C LYS A 9 42.96 -15.57 18.45
N PRO A 10 43.42 -15.53 17.18
CA PRO A 10 42.87 -14.59 16.23
C PRO A 10 41.38 -14.91 16.10
N HIS A 11 40.53 -13.97 16.46
CA HIS A 11 39.11 -14.02 16.12
C HIS A 11 39.05 -14.01 14.58
N HIS A 12 38.61 -15.12 13.99
CA HIS A 12 38.21 -15.12 12.59
C HIS A 12 37.00 -14.17 12.46
N HIS A 13 37.27 -12.92 12.15
CA HIS A 13 36.24 -11.98 11.78
C HIS A 13 35.61 -12.46 10.49
N SER A 14 34.30 -12.58 10.47
CA SER A 14 33.52 -12.97 9.29
C SER A 14 33.35 -11.73 8.39
N LEU A 15 33.54 -11.87 7.09
CA LEU A 15 33.22 -10.82 6.10
C LEU A 15 31.73 -10.47 6.02
N ILE A 16 30.89 -11.08 6.85
CA ILE A 16 29.43 -10.93 6.80
C ILE A 16 28.98 -9.95 7.87
N MET A 17 28.26 -8.89 7.46
CA MET A 17 27.53 -8.01 8.36
C MET A 17 26.42 -8.78 9.07
N LYS A 18 26.40 -8.79 10.40
CA LYS A 18 25.45 -9.59 11.21
C LYS A 18 24.67 -8.70 12.16
N ILE A 19 23.40 -9.00 12.32
CA ILE A 19 22.60 -8.46 13.44
C ILE A 19 22.90 -9.30 14.67
N LEU A 20 23.52 -8.69 15.68
CA LEU A 20 23.85 -9.34 16.96
C LEU A 20 22.71 -9.24 17.97
N ASP A 21 22.04 -8.08 18.03
CA ASP A 21 20.97 -7.82 18.98
C ASP A 21 19.89 -6.94 18.36
N ARG A 22 18.68 -7.08 18.87
CA ARG A 22 17.50 -6.34 18.44
C ARG A 22 16.70 -5.89 19.65
N GLN A 23 16.43 -4.58 19.74
CA GLN A 23 15.50 -4.02 20.72
C GLN A 23 14.47 -3.11 20.03
N VAL A 24 13.22 -3.24 20.44
CA VAL A 24 12.09 -2.47 19.93
C VAL A 24 11.55 -1.59 21.06
N PHE A 25 11.45 -0.30 20.79
CA PHE A 25 10.93 0.70 21.71
C PHE A 25 9.63 1.26 21.15
N GLY A 26 8.49 0.92 21.73
CA GLY A 26 7.15 1.32 21.28
C GLY A 26 6.75 2.74 21.67
N GLY A 27 7.68 3.56 22.16
CA GLY A 27 7.44 4.93 22.61
C GLY A 27 8.71 5.61 23.10
N PRO A 28 8.61 6.61 24.00
CA PRO A 28 9.77 7.34 24.49
C PRO A 28 10.87 6.44 25.02
N SER A 29 12.09 6.69 24.60
CA SER A 29 13.28 5.92 24.92
C SER A 29 14.51 6.82 25.10
N LEU A 30 15.69 6.23 25.31
CA LEU A 30 16.96 6.96 25.34
C LEU A 30 17.31 7.60 23.95
N TYR A 31 16.64 7.14 22.89
CA TYR A 31 16.98 7.51 21.52
C TYR A 31 16.04 8.58 20.96
N ALA A 32 14.73 8.46 21.22
CA ALA A 32 13.71 9.34 20.67
C ALA A 32 12.43 9.34 21.54
N ASN A 33 11.54 10.31 21.30
CA ASN A 33 10.21 10.39 21.95
C ASN A 33 9.11 9.64 21.19
N PHE A 34 9.47 8.93 20.14
CA PHE A 34 8.61 8.15 19.26
C PHE A 34 9.17 6.74 19.08
N PRO A 35 8.42 5.82 18.45
CA PRO A 35 8.84 4.43 18.28
C PRO A 35 10.13 4.28 17.45
N VAL A 36 11.07 3.50 17.97
CA VAL A 36 12.33 3.19 17.28
C VAL A 36 12.72 1.73 17.46
N ILE A 37 13.43 1.19 16.47
CA ILE A 37 14.12 -0.10 16.55
C ILE A 37 15.61 0.20 16.67
N ARG A 38 16.29 -0.46 17.61
CA ARG A 38 17.73 -0.53 17.67
C ARG A 38 18.19 -1.90 17.20
N LEU A 39 19.11 -1.95 16.26
CA LEU A 39 19.85 -3.15 15.86
C LEU A 39 21.32 -2.94 16.19
N THR A 40 21.90 -3.86 16.92
CA THR A 40 23.36 -3.93 17.05
C THR A 40 23.88 -4.79 15.89
N ILE A 41 24.69 -4.20 15.03
CA ILE A 41 25.26 -4.89 13.87
C ILE A 41 26.78 -5.01 14.03
N ASP A 42 27.32 -6.10 13.49
CA ASP A 42 28.76 -6.34 13.39
C ASP A 42 29.12 -6.35 11.90
N LEU A 43 30.01 -5.46 11.50
CA LEU A 43 30.51 -5.35 10.13
C LEU A 43 31.63 -6.36 9.83
N GLY A 44 32.24 -6.94 10.86
CA GLY A 44 33.38 -7.82 10.69
C GLY A 44 34.54 -7.13 9.94
N GLU A 45 35.06 -7.77 8.90
CA GLU A 45 36.13 -7.21 8.07
C GLU A 45 35.66 -6.06 7.16
N LEU A 46 34.34 -5.90 6.96
CA LEU A 46 33.76 -4.77 6.21
C LEU A 46 33.95 -3.43 6.94
N GLU A 47 34.40 -3.43 8.19
CA GLU A 47 34.84 -2.22 8.90
C GLU A 47 35.98 -1.51 8.18
N GLU A 48 36.88 -2.24 7.50
CA GLU A 48 37.97 -1.71 6.73
C GLU A 48 37.54 -1.15 5.35
N TRP A 49 36.26 -1.24 5.01
CA TRP A 49 35.69 -0.91 3.70
C TRP A 49 34.59 0.16 3.79
N PRO A 50 34.93 1.42 4.11
CA PRO A 50 33.98 2.52 4.01
C PRO A 50 33.53 2.73 2.56
N SER A 51 32.40 3.41 2.36
CA SER A 51 31.72 3.52 1.07
C SER A 51 32.60 4.02 -0.09
N ALA A 52 33.57 4.91 0.16
CA ALA A 52 34.49 5.38 -0.86
C ALA A 52 35.46 4.27 -1.34
N LYS A 53 35.84 3.36 -0.45
CA LYS A 53 36.69 2.19 -0.79
C LYS A 53 35.89 1.12 -1.59
N LEU A 54 34.61 0.99 -1.36
CA LEU A 54 33.72 0.09 -2.13
C LEU A 54 33.54 0.57 -3.58
N GLY A 55 33.84 1.84 -3.85
CA GLY A 55 33.89 2.40 -5.19
C GLY A 55 32.55 2.86 -5.75
N THR A 56 32.62 3.44 -6.96
CA THR A 56 31.45 4.05 -7.62
C THR A 56 30.40 3.02 -8.02
N SER A 57 30.79 1.79 -8.34
CA SER A 57 29.83 0.71 -8.68
C SER A 57 28.85 0.46 -7.54
N PHE A 58 29.34 0.42 -6.30
CA PHE A 58 28.52 0.27 -5.10
C PHE A 58 27.58 1.48 -4.91
N THR A 59 28.11 2.70 -4.94
CA THR A 59 27.31 3.91 -4.70
C THR A 59 26.29 4.16 -5.80
N ASP A 60 26.63 3.94 -7.06
CA ASP A 60 25.70 4.07 -8.19
C ASP A 60 24.64 2.98 -8.17
N GLY A 61 25.02 1.75 -7.81
CA GLY A 61 24.08 0.64 -7.62
C GLY A 61 23.07 0.94 -6.51
N LEU A 62 23.55 1.46 -5.38
CA LEU A 62 22.71 1.82 -4.24
C LEU A 62 21.70 2.93 -4.60
N VAL A 63 22.15 3.99 -5.27
CA VAL A 63 21.27 5.10 -5.71
C VAL A 63 20.28 4.66 -6.79
N ARG A 64 20.68 3.74 -7.66
CA ARG A 64 19.78 3.16 -8.67
C ARG A 64 18.69 2.31 -8.02
N ALA A 65 19.03 1.50 -7.03
CA ALA A 65 18.09 0.68 -6.29
C ALA A 65 17.14 1.53 -5.42
N LEU A 66 17.66 2.57 -4.80
CA LEU A 66 16.99 3.43 -3.84
C LEU A 66 17.13 4.92 -4.21
N PRO A 67 16.41 5.41 -5.24
CA PRO A 67 16.57 6.79 -5.74
C PRO A 67 16.24 7.88 -4.72
N GLY A 68 15.37 7.59 -3.74
CA GLY A 68 14.98 8.53 -2.70
C GLY A 68 16.13 8.91 -1.75
N LEU A 69 17.20 8.11 -1.68
CA LEU A 69 18.42 8.45 -0.94
C LEU A 69 19.02 9.81 -1.36
N GLN A 70 18.75 10.26 -2.58
CA GLN A 70 19.16 11.59 -3.06
C GLN A 70 18.51 12.75 -2.29
N LYS A 71 17.39 12.50 -1.60
CA LYS A 71 16.70 13.49 -0.76
C LYS A 71 17.14 13.45 0.70
N HIS A 72 17.91 12.43 1.10
CA HIS A 72 18.37 12.30 2.46
C HIS A 72 19.40 13.36 2.81
N GLY A 73 19.09 14.18 3.81
CA GLY A 73 19.93 15.32 4.22
C GLY A 73 21.13 14.93 5.05
N CYS A 74 21.09 13.80 5.76
CA CYS A 74 22.14 13.33 6.66
C CYS A 74 22.62 14.45 7.60
N SER A 75 23.90 14.47 7.96
CA SER A 75 24.53 15.52 8.79
C SER A 75 24.57 16.90 8.10
N TYR A 76 24.45 16.95 6.78
CA TYR A 76 24.44 18.20 6.01
C TYR A 76 23.10 18.93 6.03
N ARG A 77 22.01 18.26 6.44
CA ARG A 77 20.65 18.80 6.51
C ARG A 77 20.15 19.46 5.22
N LYS A 78 20.58 18.94 4.08
CA LYS A 78 20.23 19.37 2.72
C LYS A 78 20.05 18.17 1.83
N ASP A 79 19.16 18.26 0.87
CA ASP A 79 19.02 17.22 -0.16
C ASP A 79 20.36 16.88 -0.78
N GLY A 80 20.61 15.60 -1.01
CA GLY A 80 21.91 15.10 -1.46
C GLY A 80 23.00 14.98 -0.38
N GLY A 81 22.72 15.36 0.86
CA GLY A 81 23.69 15.30 1.95
C GLY A 81 24.21 13.89 2.22
N PHE A 82 23.35 12.88 2.11
CA PHE A 82 23.77 11.49 2.26
C PHE A 82 24.67 11.03 1.08
N ILE A 83 24.29 11.36 -0.15
CA ILE A 83 25.12 11.03 -1.34
C ILE A 83 26.49 11.66 -1.24
N ARG A 84 26.53 12.91 -0.83
CA ARG A 84 27.78 13.62 -0.54
C ARG A 84 28.62 12.85 0.50
N ARG A 85 27.99 12.39 1.59
CA ARG A 85 28.66 11.64 2.65
C ARG A 85 29.19 10.27 2.19
N LEU A 86 28.56 9.64 1.18
CA LEU A 86 29.05 8.39 0.58
C LEU A 86 30.35 8.55 -0.20
N THR A 87 30.58 9.74 -0.77
CA THR A 87 31.64 9.96 -1.78
C THR A 87 32.76 10.89 -1.33
N GLU A 88 32.55 11.72 -0.28
CA GLU A 88 33.57 12.63 0.24
C GLU A 88 34.55 11.90 1.16
N ASP A 89 35.81 12.27 1.09
CA ASP A 89 36.91 11.73 1.90
C ASP A 89 37.01 10.20 1.83
N GLU A 90 36.93 9.55 2.98
CA GLU A 90 36.85 8.08 3.09
C GLU A 90 35.45 7.54 2.93
N GLY A 91 34.45 8.42 2.78
CA GLY A 91 33.05 8.05 2.72
C GLY A 91 32.46 7.81 4.11
N THR A 92 31.64 6.76 4.23
CA THR A 92 31.03 6.36 5.50
C THR A 92 30.93 4.84 5.63
N TRP A 93 30.84 4.36 6.87
CA TRP A 93 30.76 2.93 7.17
C TRP A 93 29.40 2.35 6.82
N LEU A 94 29.38 1.05 6.50
CA LEU A 94 28.17 0.32 6.09
C LEU A 94 27.06 0.36 7.14
N GLY A 95 27.40 0.49 8.44
CA GLY A 95 26.39 0.69 9.48
C GLY A 95 25.52 1.94 9.28
N HIS A 96 26.15 3.06 8.90
CA HIS A 96 25.45 4.30 8.58
C HIS A 96 24.75 4.23 7.22
N VAL A 97 25.33 3.54 6.24
CA VAL A 97 24.64 3.26 4.96
C VAL A 97 23.37 2.45 5.21
N PHE A 98 23.47 1.41 6.01
CA PHE A 98 22.34 0.55 6.39
C PHE A 98 21.20 1.33 7.07
N GLU A 99 21.51 2.28 7.96
CA GLU A 99 20.51 3.17 8.55
C GLU A 99 19.68 3.88 7.49
N HIS A 100 20.35 4.55 6.53
CA HIS A 100 19.68 5.28 5.47
C HIS A 100 18.90 4.36 4.52
N VAL A 101 19.40 3.16 4.24
CA VAL A 101 18.71 2.14 3.44
C VAL A 101 17.41 1.71 4.10
N VAL A 102 17.42 1.43 5.40
CA VAL A 102 16.23 0.99 6.15
C VAL A 102 15.18 2.09 6.22
N ILE A 103 15.58 3.35 6.38
CA ILE A 103 14.67 4.49 6.35
C ILE A 103 14.03 4.61 4.96
N GLU A 104 14.85 4.61 3.90
CA GLU A 104 14.37 4.75 2.52
C GLU A 104 13.41 3.63 2.12
N LEU A 105 13.70 2.38 2.49
CA LEU A 105 12.80 1.25 2.24
C LEU A 105 11.42 1.46 2.88
N GLN A 106 11.39 1.95 4.12
CA GLN A 106 10.11 2.27 4.77
C GLN A 106 9.40 3.44 4.07
N GLN A 107 10.13 4.47 3.63
CA GLN A 107 9.56 5.59 2.86
C GLN A 107 9.01 5.15 1.50
N MET A 108 9.68 4.22 0.81
CA MET A 108 9.17 3.60 -0.42
C MET A 108 7.85 2.86 -0.20
N ALA A 109 7.63 2.30 0.98
CA ALA A 109 6.37 1.70 1.38
C ALA A 109 5.33 2.73 1.87
N ALA A 110 5.56 4.03 1.61
CA ALA A 110 4.71 5.17 1.98
C ALA A 110 4.56 5.39 3.51
N LEU A 111 5.55 4.95 4.31
CA LEU A 111 5.62 5.29 5.74
C LEU A 111 6.34 6.63 5.94
N ASN A 112 5.89 7.40 6.93
CA ASN A 112 6.43 8.73 7.21
C ASN A 112 7.49 8.66 8.32
N VAL A 113 8.60 7.99 8.07
CA VAL A 113 9.74 7.85 8.97
C VAL A 113 10.93 8.67 8.47
N THR A 114 11.63 9.34 9.36
CA THR A 114 12.74 10.23 8.97
C THR A 114 13.96 10.12 9.88
N PHE A 115 13.77 9.57 11.08
CA PHE A 115 14.83 9.52 12.07
C PHE A 115 15.68 8.27 11.94
N GLY A 116 17.00 8.47 11.94
CA GLY A 116 18.00 7.44 12.09
C GLY A 116 19.22 7.96 12.85
N LYS A 117 19.96 7.05 13.46
CA LYS A 117 21.19 7.34 14.19
C LYS A 117 22.04 6.10 14.32
N THR A 118 23.27 6.17 13.81
CA THR A 118 24.27 5.12 13.93
C THR A 118 25.42 5.55 14.82
N ARG A 119 25.84 4.69 15.74
CA ARG A 119 26.99 4.91 16.63
C ARG A 119 27.73 3.62 16.91
N GLY A 120 29.07 3.68 16.96
CA GLY A 120 29.87 2.60 17.49
C GLY A 120 29.54 2.33 18.97
N ASN A 121 29.47 1.08 19.37
CA ASN A 121 29.17 0.65 20.74
C ASN A 121 30.42 0.47 21.62
N GLY A 122 31.62 0.69 21.07
CA GLY A 122 32.90 0.53 21.74
C GLY A 122 33.68 -0.73 21.35
N GLU A 123 33.03 -1.69 20.69
CA GLU A 123 33.68 -2.87 20.12
C GLU A 123 34.02 -2.61 18.64
N TYR A 124 35.14 -3.19 18.18
CA TYR A 124 35.60 -3.05 16.80
C TYR A 124 34.57 -3.60 15.81
N GLY A 125 34.22 -2.81 14.80
CA GLY A 125 33.28 -3.19 13.75
C GLY A 125 31.81 -3.24 14.19
N GLN A 126 31.49 -2.88 15.44
CA GLN A 126 30.13 -2.98 15.96
C GLN A 126 29.45 -1.62 16.09
N TYR A 127 28.21 -1.57 15.62
CA TYR A 127 27.41 -0.36 15.61
C TYR A 127 25.99 -0.59 16.14
N ASP A 128 25.52 0.33 16.95
CA ASP A 128 24.09 0.46 17.25
C ASP A 128 23.44 1.35 16.17
N VAL A 129 22.60 0.74 15.36
CA VAL A 129 21.79 1.41 14.34
C VAL A 129 20.38 1.55 14.87
N VAL A 130 19.94 2.78 15.07
CA VAL A 130 18.62 3.13 15.57
C VAL A 130 17.85 3.80 14.45
N PHE A 131 16.63 3.35 14.20
CA PHE A 131 15.76 3.95 13.18
C PHE A 131 14.30 3.97 13.64
N GLU A 132 13.58 4.98 13.18
CA GLU A 132 12.15 5.18 13.41
C GLU A 132 11.32 4.12 12.67
N TYR A 133 10.19 3.76 13.23
CA TYR A 133 9.20 2.92 12.56
C TYR A 133 7.77 3.35 12.90
N GLU A 134 6.85 3.17 11.95
CA GLU A 134 5.41 3.22 12.19
C GLU A 134 4.83 1.83 12.46
N HIS A 135 5.46 0.80 11.89
CA HIS A 135 5.08 -0.59 11.95
C HIS A 135 6.31 -1.45 12.27
N GLU A 136 6.34 -2.08 13.43
CA GLU A 136 7.47 -2.90 13.88
C GLU A 136 7.91 -3.91 12.83
N GLU A 137 6.97 -4.76 12.36
CA GLU A 137 7.27 -5.79 11.38
C GLU A 137 7.78 -5.23 10.05
N VAL A 138 7.27 -4.06 9.62
CA VAL A 138 7.75 -3.42 8.39
C VAL A 138 9.16 -2.87 8.58
N GLY A 139 9.46 -2.27 9.73
CA GLY A 139 10.82 -1.81 10.05
C GLY A 139 11.82 -2.98 10.09
N LEU A 140 11.43 -4.13 10.63
CA LEU A 140 12.25 -5.33 10.67
C LEU A 140 12.41 -5.98 9.28
N ASP A 141 11.35 -6.00 8.47
CA ASP A 141 11.43 -6.49 7.09
C ASP A 141 12.31 -5.56 6.23
N ALA A 142 12.20 -4.24 6.41
CA ALA A 142 13.09 -3.27 5.77
C ALA A 142 14.56 -3.49 6.14
N ALA A 143 14.84 -3.79 7.42
CA ALA A 143 16.20 -4.11 7.85
C ALA A 143 16.72 -5.40 7.19
N ARG A 144 15.91 -6.47 7.12
CA ARG A 144 16.30 -7.72 6.46
C ARG A 144 16.55 -7.52 4.96
N LEU A 145 15.66 -6.83 4.28
CA LEU A 145 15.81 -6.53 2.85
C LEU A 145 17.00 -5.61 2.59
N GLY A 146 17.20 -4.60 3.45
CA GLY A 146 18.35 -3.69 3.36
C GLY A 146 19.69 -4.40 3.46
N LEU A 147 19.82 -5.37 4.39
CA LEU A 147 21.01 -6.21 4.49
C LEU A 147 21.26 -7.00 3.19
N ARG A 148 20.24 -7.68 2.66
CA ARG A 148 20.34 -8.47 1.43
C ARG A 148 20.74 -7.59 0.23
N LEU A 149 20.16 -6.39 0.12
CA LEU A 149 20.52 -5.42 -0.91
C LEU A 149 21.98 -4.99 -0.78
N LEU A 150 22.43 -4.63 0.42
CA LEU A 150 23.82 -4.22 0.63
C LEU A 150 24.80 -5.33 0.23
N TYR A 151 24.53 -6.59 0.60
CA TYR A 151 25.35 -7.72 0.18
C TYR A 151 25.40 -7.89 -1.34
N HIS A 152 24.26 -7.76 -2.00
CA HIS A 152 24.18 -7.88 -3.45
C HIS A 152 24.95 -6.77 -4.18
N LEU A 153 25.12 -5.61 -3.55
CA LEU A 153 25.82 -4.45 -4.13
C LEU A 153 27.30 -4.42 -3.79
N LEU A 154 27.80 -5.27 -2.87
CA LEU A 154 29.24 -5.34 -2.57
C LEU A 154 30.03 -5.76 -3.81
N PRO A 155 31.23 -5.22 -4.03
CA PRO A 155 32.12 -5.72 -5.06
C PRO A 155 32.48 -7.21 -4.85
N ASP A 156 32.72 -7.95 -5.93
CA ASP A 156 32.98 -9.40 -5.91
C ASP A 156 34.07 -9.81 -4.90
N GLU A 157 35.07 -8.97 -4.71
CA GLU A 157 36.17 -9.21 -3.77
C GLU A 157 35.75 -9.22 -2.29
N GLN A 158 34.63 -8.54 -1.96
CA GLN A 158 34.07 -8.48 -0.63
C GLN A 158 32.85 -9.41 -0.47
N GLN A 159 32.46 -10.10 -1.53
CA GLN A 159 31.41 -11.11 -1.48
C GLN A 159 32.02 -12.45 -1.09
N LEU A 160 31.48 -13.07 -0.03
CA LEU A 160 31.88 -14.42 0.38
C LEU A 160 31.04 -15.46 -0.35
N ASP A 161 31.69 -16.58 -0.71
CA ASP A 161 30.99 -17.75 -1.20
C ASP A 161 29.84 -18.16 -0.23
N GLY A 162 28.62 -18.24 -0.76
CA GLY A 162 27.43 -18.63 -0.01
C GLY A 162 26.70 -17.50 0.74
N THR A 163 27.14 -16.22 0.62
CA THR A 163 26.41 -15.07 1.18
C THR A 163 25.47 -14.42 0.17
N ILE A 164 25.75 -14.61 -1.13
CA ILE A 164 24.89 -14.12 -2.19
C ILE A 164 23.79 -15.14 -2.41
N ASP A 165 22.56 -14.66 -2.35
CA ASP A 165 21.40 -15.41 -2.79
C ASP A 165 21.34 -15.34 -4.33
N PRO A 166 21.60 -16.43 -5.05
CA PRO A 166 21.61 -16.40 -6.53
C PRO A 166 20.22 -16.11 -7.13
N GLU A 167 19.16 -16.25 -6.33
CA GLU A 167 17.78 -15.98 -6.75
C GLU A 167 17.34 -14.57 -6.33
N PHE A 168 18.23 -13.73 -5.76
CA PHE A 168 17.88 -12.39 -5.34
C PHE A 168 17.62 -11.49 -6.56
N ASP A 169 16.35 -11.19 -6.80
CA ASP A 169 15.89 -10.17 -7.74
C ASP A 169 15.41 -8.94 -6.96
N TRP A 170 16.09 -7.82 -7.15
CA TRP A 170 15.79 -6.58 -6.43
C TRP A 170 14.37 -6.07 -6.69
N ASP A 171 13.91 -6.11 -7.93
CA ASP A 171 12.60 -5.56 -8.30
C ASP A 171 11.47 -6.41 -7.69
N ASP A 172 11.60 -7.71 -7.73
CA ASP A 172 10.65 -8.64 -7.13
C ASP A 172 10.62 -8.54 -5.59
N GLU A 173 11.79 -8.47 -4.95
CA GLU A 173 11.91 -8.33 -3.49
C GLU A 173 11.38 -6.99 -2.99
N ARG A 174 11.73 -5.90 -3.66
CA ARG A 174 11.20 -4.56 -3.39
C ARG A 174 9.67 -4.54 -3.48
N ASP A 175 9.11 -5.04 -4.58
CA ASP A 175 7.67 -5.05 -4.81
C ASP A 175 6.95 -5.95 -3.82
N SER A 176 7.55 -7.08 -3.45
CA SER A 176 7.02 -7.96 -2.41
C SER A 176 7.01 -7.28 -1.04
N PHE A 177 8.09 -6.57 -0.69
CA PHE A 177 8.20 -5.79 0.54
C PHE A 177 7.13 -4.69 0.58
N ILE A 178 7.00 -3.89 -0.49
CA ILE A 178 6.00 -2.81 -0.57
C ILE A 178 4.59 -3.39 -0.41
N ARG A 179 4.24 -4.45 -1.14
CA ARG A 179 2.93 -5.12 -0.99
C ARG A 179 2.70 -5.63 0.43
N SER A 180 3.73 -6.16 1.09
CA SER A 180 3.64 -6.65 2.46
C SER A 180 3.43 -5.52 3.47
N ALA A 181 4.17 -4.42 3.32
CA ALA A 181 4.02 -3.23 4.14
C ALA A 181 2.63 -2.59 3.99
N GLN A 182 2.13 -2.46 2.76
CA GLN A 182 0.79 -1.94 2.48
C GLN A 182 -0.32 -2.76 3.12
N ARG A 183 -0.19 -4.09 3.14
CA ARG A 183 -1.16 -4.96 3.85
C ARG A 183 -1.19 -4.72 5.35
N ARG A 184 -0.08 -4.26 5.92
CA ARG A 184 0.07 -3.95 7.36
C ARG A 184 -0.24 -2.50 7.70
N ALA A 185 -0.25 -1.60 6.72
CA ALA A 185 -0.59 -0.20 6.91
C ALA A 185 -2.05 -0.04 7.36
N LEU A 186 -2.35 1.09 7.97
CA LEU A 186 -3.74 1.48 8.21
C LEU A 186 -4.40 1.79 6.87
N GLY A 187 -5.61 1.25 6.65
CA GLY A 187 -6.40 1.61 5.48
C GLY A 187 -6.66 3.13 5.44
N PRO A 188 -6.88 3.73 4.25
CA PRO A 188 -6.87 5.19 4.06
C PRO A 188 -7.86 5.93 4.96
N SER A 189 -9.02 5.36 5.26
CA SER A 189 -10.00 5.97 6.18
C SER A 189 -9.49 6.01 7.62
N THR A 190 -8.90 4.91 8.11
CA THR A 190 -8.34 4.85 9.46
C THR A 190 -7.12 5.75 9.59
N ALA A 191 -6.24 5.75 8.59
CA ALA A 191 -5.06 6.62 8.56
C ALA A 191 -5.45 8.11 8.59
N ALA A 192 -6.48 8.51 7.83
CA ALA A 192 -6.97 9.89 7.85
C ALA A 192 -7.53 10.30 9.23
N LEU A 193 -8.23 9.39 9.93
CA LEU A 193 -8.74 9.64 11.27
C LEU A 193 -7.60 9.74 12.29
N VAL A 194 -6.59 8.88 12.18
CA VAL A 194 -5.40 8.92 13.03
C VAL A 194 -4.63 10.21 12.81
N ALA A 195 -4.34 10.59 11.57
CA ALA A 195 -3.68 11.86 11.25
C ALA A 195 -4.44 13.08 11.78
N ALA A 196 -5.77 13.05 11.70
CA ALA A 196 -6.62 14.12 12.27
C ALA A 196 -6.59 14.16 13.80
N ALA A 197 -6.38 13.03 14.46
CA ALA A 197 -6.21 12.94 15.90
C ALA A 197 -4.82 13.49 16.31
N GLU A 198 -3.77 13.09 15.62
CA GLU A 198 -2.39 13.57 15.83
C GLU A 198 -2.29 15.10 15.68
N ALA A 199 -2.90 15.64 14.62
CA ALA A 199 -2.96 17.09 14.39
C ALA A 199 -3.66 17.87 15.53
N ARG A 200 -4.40 17.17 16.39
CA ARG A 200 -5.09 17.71 17.59
C ARG A 200 -4.41 17.30 18.89
N ASN A 201 -3.22 16.71 18.83
CA ASN A 201 -2.51 16.15 19.97
C ASN A 201 -3.34 15.12 20.77
N ILE A 202 -4.20 14.37 20.08
CA ILE A 202 -4.94 13.25 20.67
C ILE A 202 -4.06 12.00 20.51
N PRO A 203 -3.61 11.40 21.63
CA PRO A 203 -2.80 10.19 21.56
C PRO A 203 -3.63 9.03 21.01
N TRP A 204 -2.98 8.11 20.31
CA TRP A 204 -3.64 6.94 19.76
C TRP A 204 -2.81 5.69 19.97
N LEU A 205 -3.48 4.54 19.87
CA LEU A 205 -2.87 3.23 19.99
C LEU A 205 -3.57 2.26 19.03
N ARG A 206 -2.81 1.54 18.22
CA ARG A 206 -3.32 0.45 17.41
C ARG A 206 -3.49 -0.80 18.29
N LEU A 207 -4.68 -1.38 18.29
CA LEU A 207 -5.04 -2.50 19.17
C LEU A 207 -4.95 -3.88 18.51
N ASN A 208 -4.88 -3.94 17.18
CA ASN A 208 -4.71 -5.18 16.43
C ASN A 208 -3.93 -4.93 15.12
N PRO A 209 -3.48 -5.99 14.42
CA PRO A 209 -2.76 -5.83 13.14
C PRO A 209 -3.64 -5.29 12.00
N TYR A 210 -4.94 -5.09 12.24
CA TYR A 210 -5.87 -4.55 11.24
C TYR A 210 -6.12 -3.06 11.49
N SER A 211 -7.37 -2.64 11.55
CA SER A 211 -7.78 -1.23 11.64
C SER A 211 -8.42 -0.83 12.97
N LEU A 212 -8.30 -1.66 14.02
CA LEU A 212 -8.81 -1.31 15.33
C LEU A 212 -7.83 -0.37 16.03
N VAL A 213 -8.28 0.87 16.25
CA VAL A 213 -7.49 1.94 16.86
C VAL A 213 -8.25 2.53 18.03
N GLN A 214 -7.54 2.84 19.11
CA GLN A 214 -8.04 3.63 20.22
C GLN A 214 -7.47 5.05 20.11
N LEU A 215 -8.34 6.03 20.16
CA LEU A 215 -8.00 7.47 20.24
C LEU A 215 -8.24 7.95 21.67
N GLY A 216 -7.26 8.64 22.27
CA GLY A 216 -7.33 9.07 23.66
C GLY A 216 -7.14 7.94 24.68
N HIS A 217 -7.10 8.30 25.97
CA HIS A 217 -6.87 7.40 27.09
C HIS A 217 -7.98 7.45 28.14
N GLY A 218 -8.08 6.38 28.94
CA GLY A 218 -8.99 6.25 30.08
C GLY A 218 -10.45 6.53 29.68
N LYS A 219 -11.15 7.37 30.45
CA LYS A 219 -12.56 7.69 30.21
C LYS A 219 -12.84 8.44 28.89
N PHE A 220 -11.83 9.06 28.31
CA PHE A 220 -11.90 9.74 27.02
C PHE A 220 -11.56 8.83 25.84
N GLY A 221 -11.12 7.59 26.10
CA GLY A 221 -10.76 6.65 25.07
C GLY A 221 -11.97 6.32 24.17
N LYS A 222 -11.80 6.50 22.86
CA LYS A 222 -12.77 6.12 21.82
C LYS A 222 -12.11 5.13 20.87
N ARG A 223 -12.85 4.10 20.48
CA ARG A 223 -12.33 3.09 19.54
C ARG A 223 -12.98 3.25 18.19
N ILE A 224 -12.18 3.06 17.18
CA ILE A 224 -12.62 3.01 15.78
C ILE A 224 -12.09 1.74 15.12
N GLN A 225 -12.84 1.21 14.18
CA GLN A 225 -12.41 0.16 13.28
C GLN A 225 -12.81 0.56 11.86
N ALA A 226 -11.85 0.93 11.05
CA ALA A 226 -12.08 1.67 9.81
C ALA A 226 -12.92 2.93 10.09
N THR A 227 -14.17 3.01 9.61
CA THR A 227 -15.10 4.11 9.87
C THR A 227 -16.19 3.77 10.89
N ILE A 228 -16.18 2.56 11.43
CA ILE A 228 -17.09 2.14 12.50
C ILE A 228 -16.55 2.67 13.83
N THR A 229 -17.39 3.27 14.63
CA THR A 229 -17.05 3.79 15.96
C THR A 229 -17.66 2.92 17.06
N SER A 230 -17.25 3.13 18.31
CA SER A 230 -17.89 2.49 19.47
C SER A 230 -19.37 2.89 19.67
N GLU A 231 -19.83 3.94 19.01
CA GLU A 231 -21.23 4.39 19.03
C GLU A 231 -22.06 3.79 17.88
N THR A 232 -21.43 3.11 16.91
CA THR A 232 -22.12 2.47 15.80
C THR A 232 -22.77 1.18 16.28
N ARG A 233 -24.08 1.10 16.19
CA ARG A 233 -24.86 -0.05 16.67
C ARG A 233 -24.73 -1.24 15.71
N HIS A 234 -24.55 -2.42 16.26
CA HIS A 234 -24.39 -3.67 15.51
C HIS A 234 -25.54 -3.93 14.54
N ILE A 235 -26.78 -3.76 14.98
CA ILE A 235 -27.98 -3.92 14.11
C ILE A 235 -27.87 -3.03 12.87
N GLY A 236 -27.41 -1.78 13.02
CA GLY A 236 -27.21 -0.89 11.87
C GLY A 236 -26.14 -1.37 10.90
N VAL A 237 -25.09 -2.02 11.41
CA VAL A 237 -24.03 -2.62 10.58
C VAL A 237 -24.56 -3.83 9.81
N GLU A 238 -25.34 -4.70 10.46
CA GLU A 238 -25.94 -5.87 9.82
C GLU A 238 -26.91 -5.46 8.70
N ILE A 239 -27.83 -4.53 8.97
CA ILE A 239 -28.78 -4.00 7.97
C ILE A 239 -27.98 -3.41 6.79
N ALA A 240 -26.99 -2.56 7.05
CA ALA A 240 -26.18 -1.91 5.99
C ALA A 240 -25.35 -2.92 5.17
N SER A 241 -25.09 -4.10 5.71
CA SER A 241 -24.37 -5.18 5.03
C SER A 241 -25.26 -5.98 4.08
N ASP A 242 -26.57 -6.01 4.32
CA ASP A 242 -27.55 -6.69 3.48
C ASP A 242 -28.22 -5.71 2.52
N LYS A 243 -27.95 -5.88 1.22
CA LYS A 243 -28.45 -4.99 0.16
C LYS A 243 -29.95 -5.13 -0.05
N GLU A 244 -30.54 -6.31 0.19
CA GLU A 244 -31.93 -6.58 0.03
C GLU A 244 -32.72 -5.98 1.20
N GLU A 245 -32.30 -6.28 2.43
CA GLU A 245 -32.95 -5.77 3.63
C GLU A 245 -32.88 -4.24 3.71
N THR A 246 -31.71 -3.65 3.43
CA THR A 246 -31.53 -2.20 3.35
C THR A 246 -32.51 -1.58 2.35
N ASN A 247 -32.57 -2.11 1.13
CA ASN A 247 -33.46 -1.58 0.08
C ASN A 247 -34.94 -1.68 0.51
N LYS A 248 -35.34 -2.81 1.09
CA LYS A 248 -36.71 -3.00 1.58
C LYS A 248 -37.10 -2.03 2.69
N LEU A 249 -36.24 -1.88 3.70
CA LEU A 249 -36.43 -0.94 4.79
C LEU A 249 -36.55 0.51 4.30
N LEU A 250 -35.72 0.91 3.38
CA LEU A 250 -35.74 2.26 2.79
C LEU A 250 -37.01 2.46 1.94
N ALA A 251 -37.46 1.44 1.19
CA ALA A 251 -38.66 1.49 0.42
C ALA A 251 -39.93 1.58 1.34
N ASP A 252 -39.97 0.81 2.42
CA ASP A 252 -41.05 0.83 3.41
C ASP A 252 -41.14 2.19 4.13
N LEU A 253 -40.04 2.91 4.26
CA LEU A 253 -39.96 4.30 4.73
C LEU A 253 -40.39 5.34 3.67
N GLY A 254 -40.74 4.93 2.45
CA GLY A 254 -41.10 5.81 1.35
C GLY A 254 -39.93 6.54 0.69
N LEU A 255 -38.68 6.10 0.93
CA LEU A 255 -37.50 6.67 0.31
C LEU A 255 -37.33 6.15 -1.14
N PRO A 256 -36.79 6.98 -2.05
CA PRO A 256 -36.60 6.57 -3.44
C PRO A 256 -35.49 5.55 -3.56
N VAL A 257 -35.81 4.29 -3.77
CA VAL A 257 -34.90 3.18 -4.00
C VAL A 257 -35.18 2.53 -5.34
N ALA A 258 -34.16 1.86 -5.89
CA ALA A 258 -34.36 1.06 -7.09
C ALA A 258 -35.28 -0.11 -6.82
N ARG A 259 -36.29 -0.31 -7.68
CA ARG A 259 -37.13 -1.51 -7.62
C ARG A 259 -36.27 -2.72 -7.88
N GLN A 260 -36.26 -3.69 -6.98
CA GLN A 260 -35.41 -4.88 -7.10
C GLN A 260 -36.16 -6.18 -6.75
N ARG A 261 -35.59 -7.30 -7.20
CA ARG A 261 -36.05 -8.66 -6.85
C ARG A 261 -34.87 -9.59 -6.71
N LEU A 262 -34.87 -10.40 -5.66
CA LEU A 262 -33.98 -11.50 -5.45
C LEU A 262 -34.42 -12.70 -6.29
N VAL A 263 -33.50 -13.32 -7.03
CA VAL A 263 -33.80 -14.46 -7.93
C VAL A 263 -32.69 -15.53 -7.78
N TYR A 264 -33.10 -16.78 -8.06
CA TYR A 264 -32.24 -17.95 -7.90
C TYR A 264 -32.12 -18.79 -9.19
N SER A 265 -32.90 -18.46 -10.22
CA SER A 265 -32.89 -19.11 -11.51
C SER A 265 -32.91 -18.08 -12.65
N GLU A 266 -32.39 -18.46 -13.81
CA GLU A 266 -32.45 -17.68 -15.05
C GLU A 266 -33.88 -17.30 -15.44
N ARG A 267 -34.80 -18.28 -15.36
CA ARG A 267 -36.25 -18.07 -15.62
C ARG A 267 -36.83 -17.01 -14.68
N ASP A 268 -36.41 -16.99 -13.43
CA ASP A 268 -36.91 -15.99 -12.46
C ASP A 268 -36.25 -14.62 -12.73
N ALA A 269 -35.00 -14.58 -13.21
CA ALA A 269 -34.34 -13.35 -13.62
C ALA A 269 -35.07 -12.69 -14.80
N LEU A 270 -35.40 -13.45 -15.84
CA LEU A 270 -36.20 -12.95 -16.98
C LEU A 270 -37.57 -12.42 -16.51
N ARG A 271 -38.29 -13.21 -15.73
CA ARG A 271 -39.62 -12.76 -15.20
C ARG A 271 -39.52 -11.50 -14.31
N ALA A 272 -38.48 -11.41 -13.52
CA ALA A 272 -38.22 -10.26 -12.67
C ALA A 272 -37.90 -9.02 -13.51
N SER A 273 -37.07 -9.15 -14.53
CA SER A 273 -36.67 -8.07 -15.46
C SER A 273 -37.90 -7.47 -16.16
N HIS A 274 -38.74 -8.31 -16.75
CA HIS A 274 -39.97 -7.86 -17.41
C HIS A 274 -40.94 -7.19 -16.42
N ARG A 275 -41.05 -7.69 -15.17
CA ARG A 275 -41.93 -7.10 -14.15
C ARG A 275 -41.42 -5.77 -13.62
N ILE A 276 -40.07 -5.61 -13.49
CA ILE A 276 -39.45 -4.37 -13.06
C ILE A 276 -39.53 -3.33 -14.19
N GLY A 277 -39.41 -3.77 -15.43
CA GLY A 277 -39.29 -2.95 -16.64
C GLY A 277 -37.86 -2.69 -17.05
N LEU A 278 -37.60 -2.88 -18.34
CA LEU A 278 -36.26 -2.68 -18.92
C LEU A 278 -35.94 -1.18 -19.07
N PRO A 279 -34.67 -0.79 -19.01
CA PRO A 279 -33.51 -1.61 -18.79
C PRO A 279 -33.29 -2.00 -17.30
N VAL A 280 -32.56 -3.10 -17.07
CA VAL A 280 -32.25 -3.60 -15.73
C VAL A 280 -30.76 -3.73 -15.48
N VAL A 281 -30.44 -3.92 -14.19
CA VAL A 281 -29.11 -4.31 -13.69
C VAL A 281 -29.22 -5.69 -13.07
N ILE A 282 -28.23 -6.55 -13.33
CA ILE A 282 -28.09 -7.85 -12.69
C ILE A 282 -26.78 -7.87 -11.91
N LYS A 283 -26.88 -8.26 -10.64
CA LYS A 283 -25.71 -8.29 -9.73
C LYS A 283 -25.83 -9.41 -8.70
N PRO A 284 -24.70 -10.00 -8.25
CA PRO A 284 -24.74 -10.96 -7.15
C PRO A 284 -25.09 -10.27 -5.83
N LEU A 285 -25.81 -10.96 -4.93
CA LEU A 285 -26.15 -10.44 -3.60
C LEU A 285 -24.87 -10.17 -2.79
N ASN A 286 -23.95 -11.13 -2.73
CA ASN A 286 -22.79 -11.15 -1.85
C ASN A 286 -21.46 -10.89 -2.60
N ALA A 287 -21.38 -9.86 -3.43
CA ALA A 287 -20.13 -9.48 -4.08
C ALA A 287 -19.84 -7.98 -3.92
N ASN A 288 -18.54 -7.65 -3.87
CA ASN A 288 -18.04 -6.30 -3.73
C ASN A 288 -17.26 -5.88 -4.99
N HIS A 289 -16.95 -4.59 -5.12
CA HIS A 289 -16.13 -4.01 -6.19
C HIS A 289 -16.64 -4.23 -7.62
N GLY A 290 -17.96 -4.35 -7.81
CA GLY A 290 -18.58 -4.51 -9.13
C GLY A 290 -18.39 -5.90 -9.78
N ARG A 291 -17.89 -6.89 -9.04
CA ARG A 291 -17.73 -8.26 -9.58
C ARG A 291 -19.08 -8.87 -9.93
N GLY A 292 -19.18 -9.39 -11.14
CA GLY A 292 -20.41 -10.04 -11.64
C GLY A 292 -21.58 -9.09 -11.86
N VAL A 293 -21.36 -7.77 -11.90
CA VAL A 293 -22.40 -6.76 -12.17
C VAL A 293 -22.49 -6.52 -13.67
N SER A 294 -23.72 -6.57 -14.22
CA SER A 294 -24.05 -6.21 -15.58
C SER A 294 -25.15 -5.14 -15.56
N ILE A 295 -24.96 -4.07 -16.31
CA ILE A 295 -25.82 -2.88 -16.28
C ILE A 295 -26.44 -2.59 -17.65
N ASN A 296 -27.59 -1.89 -17.63
CA ASN A 296 -28.31 -1.42 -18.83
C ASN A 296 -28.70 -2.56 -19.78
N LEU A 297 -29.22 -3.65 -19.22
CA LEU A 297 -29.64 -4.84 -19.97
C LEU A 297 -31.04 -4.61 -20.53
N THR A 298 -31.20 -4.85 -21.82
CA THR A 298 -32.45 -4.58 -22.57
C THR A 298 -33.00 -5.81 -23.28
N GLN A 299 -32.18 -6.86 -23.47
CA GLN A 299 -32.54 -8.05 -24.21
C GLN A 299 -32.47 -9.31 -23.32
N ASP A 300 -33.30 -10.31 -23.63
CA ASP A 300 -33.40 -11.53 -22.83
C ASP A 300 -32.11 -12.36 -22.81
N ASP A 301 -31.39 -12.42 -23.92
CA ASP A 301 -30.09 -13.08 -24.01
C ASP A 301 -29.01 -12.39 -23.17
N GLU A 302 -29.01 -11.05 -23.13
CA GLU A 302 -28.14 -10.27 -22.25
C GLU A 302 -28.43 -10.57 -20.77
N ILE A 303 -29.72 -10.67 -20.40
CA ILE A 303 -30.18 -10.98 -19.04
C ILE A 303 -29.75 -12.38 -18.62
N GLN A 304 -29.87 -13.38 -19.52
CA GLN A 304 -29.42 -14.75 -19.28
C GLN A 304 -27.91 -14.82 -19.04
N ALA A 305 -27.13 -14.22 -19.94
CA ALA A 305 -25.69 -14.18 -19.81
C ALA A 305 -25.24 -13.46 -18.53
N ALA A 306 -25.91 -12.35 -18.17
CA ALA A 306 -25.65 -11.59 -16.95
C ALA A 306 -26.00 -12.39 -15.68
N PHE A 307 -27.09 -13.14 -15.68
CA PHE A 307 -27.46 -14.03 -14.58
C PHE A 307 -26.39 -15.09 -14.34
N GLU A 308 -25.96 -15.80 -15.40
CA GLU A 308 -24.90 -16.81 -15.30
C GLU A 308 -23.57 -16.23 -14.82
N ASN A 309 -23.23 -15.01 -15.25
CA ASN A 309 -22.03 -14.33 -14.76
C ASN A 309 -22.16 -13.98 -13.27
N ALA A 310 -23.29 -13.41 -12.82
CA ALA A 310 -23.53 -13.07 -11.43
C ALA A 310 -23.55 -14.29 -10.51
N ARG A 311 -24.12 -15.42 -11.01
CA ARG A 311 -24.23 -16.67 -10.26
C ARG A 311 -22.87 -17.32 -9.94
N LYS A 312 -21.83 -17.04 -10.71
CA LYS A 312 -20.45 -17.49 -10.39
C LYS A 312 -19.94 -16.93 -9.06
N HIS A 313 -20.50 -15.81 -8.61
CA HIS A 313 -20.07 -15.07 -7.41
C HIS A 313 -21.02 -15.24 -6.23
N SER A 314 -22.33 -15.52 -6.46
CA SER A 314 -23.32 -15.70 -5.41
C SER A 314 -24.48 -16.56 -5.91
N ARG A 315 -24.97 -17.49 -5.05
CA ARG A 315 -26.16 -18.30 -5.35
C ARG A 315 -27.40 -17.43 -5.55
N ALA A 316 -27.50 -16.32 -4.82
CA ALA A 316 -28.61 -15.37 -4.90
C ALA A 316 -28.16 -14.18 -5.79
N VAL A 317 -29.02 -13.82 -6.74
CA VAL A 317 -28.79 -12.75 -7.71
C VAL A 317 -29.88 -11.70 -7.58
N ILE A 318 -29.52 -10.43 -7.62
CA ILE A 318 -30.44 -9.29 -7.61
C ILE A 318 -30.66 -8.83 -9.04
N VAL A 319 -31.92 -8.69 -9.43
CA VAL A 319 -32.37 -7.95 -10.60
C VAL A 319 -32.95 -6.63 -10.13
N GLU A 320 -32.46 -5.50 -10.61
CA GLU A 320 -32.96 -4.18 -10.21
C GLU A 320 -33.15 -3.24 -11.41
N ALA A 321 -34.01 -2.23 -11.24
CA ALA A 321 -34.19 -1.20 -12.25
C ALA A 321 -32.94 -0.42 -12.50
N PHE A 322 -32.56 -0.23 -13.77
CA PHE A 322 -31.46 0.65 -14.13
C PHE A 322 -31.85 2.11 -13.95
N LEU A 323 -31.15 2.82 -13.09
CA LEU A 323 -31.38 4.24 -12.85
C LEU A 323 -30.37 5.08 -13.65
N LYS A 324 -30.89 5.95 -14.50
CA LYS A 324 -30.08 6.95 -15.20
C LYS A 324 -29.72 8.08 -14.25
N GLY A 325 -28.47 8.48 -14.23
CA GLY A 325 -28.04 9.60 -13.39
C GLY A 325 -26.54 9.59 -13.12
N LEU A 326 -26.15 10.45 -12.23
CA LEU A 326 -24.76 10.57 -11.78
C LEU A 326 -24.60 9.84 -10.45
N ASP A 327 -23.59 8.99 -10.34
CA ASP A 327 -23.27 8.29 -9.08
C ASP A 327 -22.61 9.25 -8.08
N HIS A 328 -23.20 9.35 -6.88
CA HIS A 328 -22.69 10.18 -5.80
C HIS A 328 -22.51 9.36 -4.53
N ARG A 329 -21.44 9.64 -3.81
CA ARG A 329 -21.24 9.16 -2.43
C ARG A 329 -21.48 10.30 -1.47
N LEU A 330 -22.38 10.08 -0.51
CA LEU A 330 -22.68 11.02 0.55
C LEU A 330 -22.09 10.52 1.87
N LEU A 331 -21.40 11.39 2.59
CA LEU A 331 -20.92 11.13 3.94
C LEU A 331 -21.84 11.83 4.93
N VAL A 332 -22.49 11.03 5.77
CA VAL A 332 -23.34 11.51 6.84
C VAL A 332 -22.74 11.14 8.19
N ILE A 333 -22.55 12.11 9.06
CA ILE A 333 -22.01 11.92 10.41
C ILE A 333 -23.00 12.55 11.40
N ASN A 334 -23.45 11.78 12.39
CA ASN A 334 -24.40 12.22 13.40
C ASN A 334 -25.67 12.87 12.80
N GLY A 335 -26.21 12.28 11.72
CA GLY A 335 -27.40 12.78 11.02
C GLY A 335 -27.19 14.00 10.12
N LYS A 336 -25.95 14.50 10.00
CA LYS A 336 -25.59 15.64 9.14
C LYS A 336 -24.86 15.18 7.89
N LEU A 337 -25.23 15.73 6.73
CA LEU A 337 -24.46 15.58 5.49
C LEU A 337 -23.21 16.45 5.57
N GLU A 338 -22.05 15.81 5.72
CA GLU A 338 -20.76 16.49 5.86
C GLU A 338 -20.02 16.62 4.52
N ALA A 339 -20.20 15.67 3.61
CA ALA A 339 -19.56 15.71 2.30
C ALA A 339 -20.36 14.96 1.23
N ALA A 340 -20.25 15.40 -0.01
CA ALA A 340 -20.73 14.71 -1.18
C ALA A 340 -19.65 14.65 -2.26
N SER A 341 -19.46 13.51 -2.90
CA SER A 341 -18.53 13.34 -4.00
C SER A 341 -19.20 12.65 -5.18
N LYS A 342 -18.98 13.19 -6.39
CA LYS A 342 -19.38 12.50 -7.62
C LYS A 342 -18.36 11.41 -7.93
N ARG A 343 -18.85 10.20 -8.16
CA ARG A 343 -18.03 9.08 -8.60
C ARG A 343 -18.00 9.05 -10.13
N VAL A 344 -16.81 9.16 -10.69
CA VAL A 344 -16.60 9.07 -12.13
C VAL A 344 -15.81 7.80 -12.41
N PRO A 345 -16.31 6.87 -13.25
CA PRO A 345 -15.56 5.68 -13.61
C PRO A 345 -14.22 6.02 -14.23
N GLY A 346 -13.23 5.13 -14.04
CA GLY A 346 -11.91 5.29 -14.65
C GLY A 346 -12.01 5.36 -16.16
N HIS A 347 -11.44 6.39 -16.75
CA HIS A 347 -11.51 6.68 -18.19
C HIS A 347 -10.25 7.38 -18.69
N VAL A 348 -10.07 7.36 -20.00
CA VAL A 348 -9.13 8.23 -20.72
C VAL A 348 -9.92 9.19 -21.62
N ILE A 349 -9.31 10.31 -21.97
CA ILE A 349 -9.89 11.30 -22.90
C ILE A 349 -9.02 11.30 -24.15
N GLY A 350 -9.63 11.06 -25.31
CA GLY A 350 -8.94 11.09 -26.60
C GLY A 350 -8.35 12.45 -26.92
N ASP A 351 -7.19 12.43 -27.55
CA ASP A 351 -6.50 13.61 -28.08
C ASP A 351 -6.41 13.60 -29.64
N GLY A 352 -7.04 12.59 -30.25
CA GLY A 352 -7.02 12.39 -31.70
C GLY A 352 -5.68 11.89 -32.26
N LYS A 353 -4.73 11.52 -31.39
CA LYS A 353 -3.35 11.15 -31.81
C LYS A 353 -2.84 9.89 -31.09
N SER A 354 -3.03 9.82 -29.77
CA SER A 354 -2.51 8.76 -28.90
C SER A 354 -3.48 7.59 -28.84
N SER A 355 -2.95 6.38 -28.76
CA SER A 355 -3.74 5.17 -28.48
C SER A 355 -4.31 5.18 -27.05
N VAL A 356 -5.31 4.34 -26.80
CA VAL A 356 -5.88 4.15 -25.45
C VAL A 356 -4.79 3.78 -24.45
N GLU A 357 -3.82 2.94 -24.84
CA GLU A 357 -2.71 2.52 -23.99
C GLU A 357 -1.76 3.69 -23.65
N GLU A 358 -1.41 4.52 -24.63
CA GLU A 358 -0.59 5.72 -24.43
C GLU A 358 -1.32 6.73 -23.54
N LEU A 359 -2.60 6.98 -23.77
CA LEU A 359 -3.44 7.85 -22.93
C LEU A 359 -3.54 7.31 -21.49
N LEU A 360 -3.63 5.99 -21.32
CA LEU A 360 -3.61 5.34 -20.02
C LEU A 360 -2.31 5.61 -19.28
N ASN A 361 -1.17 5.52 -19.96
CA ASN A 361 0.15 5.81 -19.37
C ASN A 361 0.26 7.28 -18.96
N ILE A 362 -0.27 8.21 -19.78
CA ILE A 362 -0.35 9.63 -19.41
C ILE A 362 -1.21 9.83 -18.17
N VAL A 363 -2.40 9.23 -18.10
CA VAL A 363 -3.29 9.33 -16.93
C VAL A 363 -2.62 8.72 -15.68
N ASN A 364 -1.88 7.64 -15.83
CA ASN A 364 -1.17 6.98 -14.72
C ASN A 364 0.10 7.71 -14.27
N SER A 365 0.60 8.66 -15.03
CA SER A 365 1.72 9.52 -14.62
C SER A 365 1.33 10.58 -13.57
N ASP A 366 0.04 10.76 -13.28
CA ASP A 366 -0.43 11.61 -12.18
C ASP A 366 0.15 11.10 -10.84
N PRO A 367 0.93 11.91 -10.11
CA PRO A 367 1.58 11.50 -8.87
C PRO A 367 0.60 11.10 -7.76
N ARG A 368 -0.69 11.40 -7.91
CA ARG A 368 -1.75 10.98 -6.99
C ARG A 368 -2.24 9.55 -7.27
N ARG A 369 -1.79 8.89 -8.34
CA ARG A 369 -2.15 7.52 -8.70
C ARG A 369 -1.09 6.54 -8.22
N GLY A 370 -1.55 5.43 -7.64
CA GLY A 370 -0.70 4.34 -7.14
C GLY A 370 -1.38 2.99 -7.22
N VAL A 371 -0.66 1.94 -6.87
CA VAL A 371 -1.17 0.57 -6.82
C VAL A 371 -2.01 0.37 -5.55
N GLY A 372 -3.19 -0.22 -5.67
CA GLY A 372 -4.07 -0.47 -4.52
C GLY A 372 -4.49 0.79 -3.78
N HIS A 373 -4.13 0.93 -2.52
CA HIS A 373 -4.44 2.07 -1.65
C HIS A 373 -3.21 2.94 -1.30
N GLU A 374 -2.14 2.78 -2.04
CA GLU A 374 -0.89 3.53 -1.85
C GLU A 374 -1.08 5.05 -2.00
N LYS A 375 -1.94 5.44 -2.93
CA LYS A 375 -2.23 6.84 -3.25
C LYS A 375 -3.74 7.13 -3.22
N VAL A 376 -4.08 8.40 -3.31
CA VAL A 376 -5.48 8.88 -3.32
C VAL A 376 -6.28 8.32 -4.50
N LEU A 377 -5.63 8.14 -5.66
CA LEU A 377 -6.22 7.57 -6.86
C LEU A 377 -5.54 6.24 -7.20
N THR A 378 -6.34 5.25 -7.58
CA THR A 378 -5.83 3.96 -8.06
C THR A 378 -5.34 4.08 -9.51
N ARG A 379 -4.23 3.39 -9.84
CA ARG A 379 -3.82 3.22 -11.23
C ARG A 379 -4.90 2.52 -12.04
N LEU A 380 -5.06 2.95 -13.27
CA LEU A 380 -5.92 2.27 -14.23
C LEU A 380 -5.09 1.19 -14.95
N GLU A 381 -5.73 0.07 -15.27
CA GLU A 381 -5.10 -1.07 -15.93
C GLU A 381 -5.97 -1.52 -17.11
N LEU A 382 -5.34 -2.03 -18.16
CA LEU A 382 -5.99 -2.69 -19.30
C LEU A 382 -6.24 -4.17 -18.97
N ASP A 383 -6.97 -4.41 -17.88
CA ASP A 383 -7.39 -5.75 -17.47
C ASP A 383 -8.55 -6.29 -18.32
N TYR A 384 -9.04 -7.47 -17.99
CA TYR A 384 -10.17 -8.10 -18.67
C TYR A 384 -11.41 -7.18 -18.75
N GLN A 385 -11.72 -6.44 -17.66
CA GLN A 385 -12.88 -5.54 -17.64
C GLN A 385 -12.70 -4.35 -18.59
N ALA A 386 -11.52 -3.74 -18.58
CA ALA A 386 -11.20 -2.63 -19.48
C ALA A 386 -11.26 -3.06 -20.95
N ASN A 387 -10.64 -4.19 -21.31
CA ASN A 387 -10.65 -4.72 -22.66
C ASN A 387 -12.09 -5.02 -23.14
N ARG A 388 -12.93 -5.64 -22.28
CA ARG A 388 -14.32 -5.89 -22.61
C ARG A 388 -15.13 -4.59 -22.84
N LEU A 389 -14.87 -3.52 -22.07
CA LEU A 389 -15.53 -2.22 -22.29
C LEU A 389 -15.10 -1.56 -23.59
N LEU A 390 -13.85 -1.77 -24.02
CA LEU A 390 -13.35 -1.33 -25.31
C LEU A 390 -14.00 -2.11 -26.44
N GLU A 391 -14.03 -3.45 -26.35
CA GLU A 391 -14.67 -4.33 -27.35
C GLU A 391 -16.14 -3.98 -27.60
N LEU A 392 -16.92 -3.72 -26.54
CA LEU A 392 -18.33 -3.28 -26.64
C LEU A 392 -18.50 -1.96 -27.42
N ARG A 393 -17.41 -1.20 -27.63
CA ARG A 393 -17.39 0.04 -28.41
C ARG A 393 -16.67 -0.14 -29.74
N GLY A 394 -16.32 -1.36 -30.13
CA GLY A 394 -15.53 -1.64 -31.32
C GLY A 394 -14.10 -1.11 -31.25
N MET A 395 -13.54 -0.97 -30.04
CA MET A 395 -12.21 -0.42 -29.80
C MET A 395 -11.28 -1.49 -29.21
N THR A 396 -9.98 -1.22 -29.31
CA THR A 396 -8.91 -1.99 -28.65
C THR A 396 -7.98 -1.05 -27.90
N SER A 397 -7.00 -1.57 -27.16
CA SER A 397 -5.95 -0.76 -26.53
C SER A 397 -5.13 0.08 -27.51
N ALA A 398 -4.99 -0.37 -28.75
CA ALA A 398 -4.30 0.32 -29.84
C ALA A 398 -5.16 1.35 -30.59
N SER A 399 -6.48 1.40 -30.32
CA SER A 399 -7.37 2.37 -30.97
C SER A 399 -7.03 3.80 -30.56
N VAL A 400 -7.10 4.74 -31.50
CA VAL A 400 -6.91 6.17 -31.25
C VAL A 400 -8.28 6.83 -31.13
N PRO A 401 -8.70 7.26 -29.92
CA PRO A 401 -9.99 7.95 -29.74
C PRO A 401 -9.94 9.36 -30.29
N GLU A 402 -11.09 9.86 -30.81
CA GLU A 402 -11.22 11.23 -31.28
C GLU A 402 -10.94 12.23 -30.15
N GLU A 403 -10.56 13.46 -30.53
CA GLU A 403 -10.31 14.54 -29.57
C GLU A 403 -11.57 14.82 -28.73
N GLY A 404 -11.42 14.79 -27.38
CA GLY A 404 -12.51 14.95 -26.43
C GLY A 404 -13.37 13.69 -26.21
N GLN A 405 -13.17 12.61 -26.94
CA GLN A 405 -13.90 11.36 -26.74
C GLN A 405 -13.54 10.72 -25.40
N ILE A 406 -14.56 10.47 -24.55
CA ILE A 406 -14.36 9.78 -23.28
C ILE A 406 -14.46 8.26 -23.48
N VAL A 407 -13.38 7.55 -23.15
CA VAL A 407 -13.28 6.10 -23.21
C VAL A 407 -13.20 5.53 -21.79
N TYR A 408 -14.29 4.94 -21.32
CA TYR A 408 -14.35 4.35 -20.00
C TYR A 408 -13.63 3.00 -19.97
N LEU A 409 -12.77 2.82 -18.96
CA LEU A 409 -12.01 1.59 -18.69
C LEU A 409 -12.52 0.88 -17.42
N ARG A 410 -13.44 1.52 -16.70
CA ARG A 410 -14.15 0.97 -15.53
C ARG A 410 -15.64 1.30 -15.64
N SER A 411 -16.48 0.50 -14.99
CA SER A 411 -17.94 0.69 -14.93
C SER A 411 -18.37 1.22 -13.56
#